data_427e743d7396a2b043af13fc814bf62a
#
_entry.id   427e743d7396a2b043af13fc814bf62a
#
_cell.length_a   1.000
_cell.length_b   1.000
_cell.length_c   1.000
_cell.angle_alpha   90.00
_cell.angle_beta   90.00
_cell.angle_gamma   90.00
#
_symmetry.space_group_name_H-M   'P 1'
#
loop_
_entity.id
_entity.type
_entity.pdbx_description
1 polymer ?
#
loop_
_entity_poly.entity_id
_entity_poly.type
_entity_poly.pdbx_seq_one_letter_code
_entity_poly.pdbx_strand_id
1 'polypeptide(L)'
;DLVGVGITDIGIVVGDTAEEIEQSVGTGSRWGADITYIKQKEPLGLAHAVLISEEFLGQEKFVMYLGDNMFEDSLHEVVEGFEASSTNARLLLSKVDEPQNFGVAEIDEQGNIKNLIEKPEDPKSDLALVGVYLFDSTIHTAVKTIEPSDRGELEITDAIQWMISKEKNVEHRTLKGWWIDTGKKDPLLLCNELVLDQIETFHLSQISETVTLKGDVVTGENVEIIDSKIQGPVVI
;
A
#
# COMPACT_ATOMS: atom_id res chain seq x y z
N ASP A 1 -5.95 7.45 -2.65
CA ASP A 1 -6.04 7.01 -1.25
C ASP A 1 -5.39 8.03 -0.31
N LEU A 2 -4.07 8.29 -0.36
CA LEU A 2 -3.36 9.17 0.60
C LEU A 2 -3.94 10.58 0.66
N VAL A 3 -4.13 11.25 -0.47
CA VAL A 3 -4.73 12.60 -0.53
C VAL A 3 -6.15 12.61 0.03
N GLY A 4 -6.92 11.54 -0.20
CA GLY A 4 -8.28 11.39 0.32
C GLY A 4 -8.36 11.34 1.85
N VAL A 5 -7.27 11.01 2.53
CA VAL A 5 -7.15 11.01 4.01
C VAL A 5 -6.33 12.21 4.53
N GLY A 6 -6.09 13.21 3.68
CA GLY A 6 -5.44 14.47 4.06
C GLY A 6 -3.91 14.45 4.01
N ILE A 7 -3.28 13.37 3.53
CA ILE A 7 -1.83 13.28 3.36
C ILE A 7 -1.48 13.85 1.99
N THR A 8 -0.94 15.07 1.97
CA THR A 8 -0.63 15.82 0.75
C THR A 8 0.87 16.01 0.50
N ASP A 9 1.72 15.91 1.54
CA ASP A 9 3.17 15.93 1.40
C ASP A 9 3.66 14.47 1.25
N ILE A 10 4.11 14.10 0.04
CA ILE A 10 4.36 12.70 -0.32
C ILE A 10 5.77 12.54 -0.85
N GLY A 11 6.58 11.73 -0.16
CA GLY A 11 7.88 11.26 -0.64
C GLY A 11 7.74 10.00 -1.46
N ILE A 12 8.18 10.01 -2.72
CA ILE A 12 8.23 8.80 -3.55
C ILE A 12 9.67 8.31 -3.62
N VAL A 13 9.93 7.16 -3.01
CA VAL A 13 11.23 6.48 -3.13
C VAL A 13 11.31 5.80 -4.48
N VAL A 14 12.30 6.19 -5.28
CA VAL A 14 12.46 5.76 -6.67
C VAL A 14 13.84 5.13 -6.88
N GLY A 15 13.89 4.10 -7.74
CA GLY A 15 15.11 3.41 -8.15
C GLY A 15 15.46 3.69 -9.62
N ASP A 16 15.69 2.62 -10.37
CA ASP A 16 16.10 2.70 -11.78
C ASP A 16 15.05 3.27 -12.73
N THR A 17 13.77 3.18 -12.35
CA THR A 17 12.61 3.71 -13.11
C THR A 17 12.22 5.13 -12.70
N ALA A 18 13.14 5.88 -12.06
CA ALA A 18 12.87 7.22 -11.54
C ALA A 18 12.31 8.17 -12.60
N GLU A 19 12.94 8.20 -13.80
CA GLU A 19 12.54 9.11 -14.88
C GLU A 19 11.11 8.87 -15.36
N GLU A 20 10.71 7.60 -15.52
CA GLU A 20 9.35 7.23 -15.94
C GLU A 20 8.31 7.60 -14.87
N ILE A 21 8.65 7.38 -13.59
CA ILE A 21 7.78 7.73 -12.47
C ILE A 21 7.65 9.26 -12.38
N GLU A 22 8.75 10.00 -12.44
CA GLU A 22 8.75 11.46 -12.40
C GLU A 22 7.95 12.08 -13.57
N GLN A 23 8.09 11.53 -14.78
CA GLN A 23 7.32 11.96 -15.94
C GLN A 23 5.82 11.68 -15.79
N SER A 24 5.45 10.54 -15.22
CA SER A 24 4.07 10.13 -15.04
C SER A 24 3.37 10.87 -13.91
N VAL A 25 4.05 11.03 -12.77
CA VAL A 25 3.47 11.60 -11.55
C VAL A 25 3.64 13.12 -11.50
N GLY A 26 4.78 13.64 -11.95
CA GLY A 26 5.07 15.08 -11.93
C GLY A 26 5.19 15.64 -10.52
N THR A 27 4.72 16.85 -10.30
CA THR A 27 4.77 17.52 -8.98
C THR A 27 3.64 17.12 -8.04
N GLY A 28 2.69 16.29 -8.47
CA GLY A 28 1.52 15.93 -7.67
C GLY A 28 0.36 16.95 -7.73
N SER A 29 0.56 18.13 -8.30
CA SER A 29 -0.42 19.22 -8.30
C SER A 29 -1.78 18.85 -8.88
N ARG A 30 -1.82 17.95 -9.87
CA ARG A 30 -3.08 17.46 -10.46
C ARG A 30 -3.94 16.65 -9.46
N TRP A 31 -3.35 16.18 -8.37
CA TRP A 31 -4.07 15.47 -7.30
C TRP A 31 -4.16 16.28 -6.00
N GLY A 32 -3.64 17.50 -5.98
CA GLY A 32 -3.60 18.33 -4.78
C GLY A 32 -2.53 17.87 -3.77
N ALA A 33 -1.44 17.28 -4.26
CA ALA A 33 -0.31 16.85 -3.46
C ALA A 33 0.98 17.57 -3.87
N ASP A 34 1.94 17.60 -2.95
CA ASP A 34 3.33 18.00 -3.19
C ASP A 34 4.20 16.75 -3.16
N ILE A 35 4.91 16.47 -4.27
CA ILE A 35 5.72 15.27 -4.43
C ILE A 35 7.20 15.60 -4.30
N THR A 36 7.88 14.88 -3.41
CA THR A 36 9.34 14.85 -3.28
C THR A 36 9.87 13.49 -3.73
N TYR A 37 10.82 13.46 -4.67
CA TYR A 37 11.44 12.22 -5.13
C TYR A 37 12.71 11.94 -4.35
N ILE A 38 12.79 10.73 -3.77
CA ILE A 38 13.90 10.27 -2.93
C ILE A 38 14.58 9.10 -3.64
N LYS A 39 15.83 9.29 -4.08
CA LYS A 39 16.53 8.27 -4.87
C LYS A 39 17.16 7.19 -4.01
N GLN A 40 16.68 5.95 -4.14
CA GLN A 40 17.32 4.74 -3.65
C GLN A 40 18.23 4.18 -4.75
N LYS A 41 19.56 4.27 -4.56
CA LYS A 41 20.54 3.90 -5.59
C LYS A 41 20.62 2.39 -5.82
N GLU A 42 20.39 1.61 -4.79
CA GLU A 42 20.46 0.14 -4.80
C GLU A 42 19.24 -0.40 -4.03
N PRO A 43 18.65 -1.53 -4.42
CA PRO A 43 17.48 -2.11 -3.77
C PRO A 43 17.85 -2.80 -2.44
N LEU A 44 18.22 -2.02 -1.43
CA LEU A 44 18.72 -2.49 -0.14
C LEU A 44 17.60 -2.77 0.89
N GLY A 45 16.36 -2.91 0.45
CA GLY A 45 15.22 -3.26 1.28
C GLY A 45 14.35 -2.07 1.72
N LEU A 46 13.21 -2.40 2.34
CA LEU A 46 12.21 -1.42 2.73
C LEU A 46 12.63 -0.55 3.93
N ALA A 47 13.35 -1.13 4.90
CA ALA A 47 13.89 -0.33 6.00
C ALA A 47 14.98 0.65 5.52
N HIS A 48 15.72 0.32 4.47
CA HIS A 48 16.64 1.26 3.84
C HIS A 48 15.88 2.41 3.15
N ALA A 49 14.72 2.16 2.56
CA ALA A 49 13.88 3.23 2.01
C ALA A 49 13.46 4.23 3.11
N VAL A 50 13.05 3.75 4.29
CA VAL A 50 12.78 4.60 5.46
C VAL A 50 14.03 5.37 5.91
N LEU A 51 15.19 4.70 5.96
CA LEU A 51 16.46 5.29 6.39
C LEU A 51 16.86 6.50 5.53
N ILE A 52 16.78 6.37 4.20
CA ILE A 52 17.15 7.46 3.28
C ILE A 52 16.10 8.56 3.21
N SER A 53 14.89 8.29 3.69
CA SER A 53 13.79 9.25 3.73
C SER A 53 13.74 10.06 5.02
N GLU A 54 14.65 9.84 5.97
CA GLU A 54 14.60 10.46 7.31
C GLU A 54 14.59 11.99 7.27
N GLU A 55 15.35 12.60 6.35
CA GLU A 55 15.37 14.07 6.21
C GLU A 55 14.01 14.61 5.75
N PHE A 56 13.32 13.90 4.86
CA PHE A 56 11.98 14.24 4.39
C PHE A 56 10.93 13.99 5.49
N LEU A 57 10.99 12.86 6.17
CA LEU A 57 10.00 12.44 7.17
C LEU A 57 10.09 13.23 8.48
N GLY A 58 11.27 13.70 8.87
CA GLY A 58 11.49 14.43 10.10
C GLY A 58 11.13 13.63 11.35
N GLN A 59 10.40 14.25 12.27
CA GLN A 59 9.95 13.65 13.53
C GLN A 59 8.44 13.37 13.56
N GLU A 60 7.77 13.61 12.46
CA GLU A 60 6.32 13.46 12.34
C GLU A 60 5.90 11.98 12.22
N LYS A 61 4.64 11.70 12.49
CA LYS A 61 4.02 10.43 12.13
C LYS A 61 3.83 10.37 10.62
N PHE A 62 4.01 9.20 10.03
CA PHE A 62 3.86 9.04 8.60
C PHE A 62 3.25 7.70 8.20
N VAL A 63 2.75 7.63 6.99
CA VAL A 63 2.31 6.41 6.34
C VAL A 63 3.36 5.99 5.32
N MET A 64 3.88 4.79 5.43
CA MET A 64 4.66 4.12 4.39
C MET A 64 3.71 3.23 3.60
N TYR A 65 3.63 3.46 2.29
CA TYR A 65 2.71 2.77 1.38
C TYR A 65 3.49 2.21 0.20
N LEU A 66 3.46 0.91 0.00
CA LEU A 66 4.10 0.26 -1.16
C LEU A 66 3.23 0.48 -2.40
N GLY A 67 3.83 1.01 -3.48
CA GLY A 67 3.11 1.48 -4.66
C GLY A 67 2.42 0.40 -5.49
N ASP A 68 2.72 -0.87 -5.24
CA ASP A 68 2.12 -2.05 -5.86
C ASP A 68 1.03 -2.71 -5.01
N ASN A 69 0.69 -2.14 -3.87
CA ASN A 69 -0.33 -2.67 -2.99
C ASN A 69 -1.69 -2.00 -3.22
N MET A 70 -2.72 -2.82 -3.39
CA MET A 70 -4.11 -2.39 -3.53
C MET A 70 -4.98 -3.14 -2.54
N PHE A 71 -5.95 -2.45 -1.93
CA PHE A 71 -6.88 -3.06 -0.98
C PHE A 71 -8.21 -2.29 -0.93
N GLU A 72 -9.24 -2.97 -0.49
CA GLU A 72 -10.61 -2.46 -0.48
C GLU A 72 -10.90 -1.53 0.70
N ASP A 73 -10.32 -1.82 1.86
CA ASP A 73 -10.60 -1.09 3.10
C ASP A 73 -10.18 0.39 3.00
N SER A 74 -10.92 1.27 3.66
CA SER A 74 -10.56 2.69 3.72
C SER A 74 -9.37 2.93 4.68
N LEU A 75 -8.40 3.73 4.24
CA LEU A 75 -7.30 4.21 5.08
C LEU A 75 -7.75 5.21 6.16
N HIS A 76 -8.92 5.84 6.02
CA HIS A 76 -9.36 6.94 6.85
C HIS A 76 -9.33 6.59 8.35
N GLU A 77 -10.07 5.52 8.73
CA GLU A 77 -10.13 5.09 10.12
C GLU A 77 -8.76 4.66 10.69
N VAL A 78 -7.91 4.10 9.84
CA VAL A 78 -6.58 3.62 10.22
C VAL A 78 -5.66 4.79 10.53
N VAL A 79 -5.66 5.81 9.65
CA VAL A 79 -4.82 7.01 9.77
C VAL A 79 -5.29 7.87 10.94
N GLU A 80 -6.57 8.23 11.01
CA GLU A 80 -7.11 9.05 12.13
C GLU A 80 -6.86 8.38 13.49
N GLY A 81 -7.15 7.08 13.59
CA GLY A 81 -6.93 6.35 14.83
C GLY A 81 -5.46 6.25 15.23
N PHE A 82 -4.52 6.24 14.28
CA PHE A 82 -3.08 6.27 14.56
C PHE A 82 -2.62 7.67 14.96
N GLU A 83 -3.07 8.69 14.25
CA GLU A 83 -2.71 10.08 14.54
C GLU A 83 -3.10 10.49 15.96
N ALA A 84 -4.30 10.12 16.39
CA ALA A 84 -4.83 10.42 17.72
C ALA A 84 -4.23 9.55 18.86
N SER A 85 -3.47 8.50 18.54
CA SER A 85 -2.93 7.54 19.51
C SER A 85 -1.49 7.87 19.93
N SER A 86 -1.01 7.20 21.00
CA SER A 86 0.41 7.16 21.39
C SER A 86 1.14 5.95 20.84
N THR A 87 0.57 5.28 19.83
CA THR A 87 1.12 4.09 19.19
C THR A 87 2.35 4.46 18.37
N ASN A 88 3.42 3.67 18.49
CA ASN A 88 4.67 3.91 17.76
C ASN A 88 4.63 3.32 16.34
N ALA A 89 3.94 2.19 16.16
CA ALA A 89 3.70 1.62 14.84
C ALA A 89 2.33 0.95 14.77
N ARG A 90 1.66 1.08 13.62
CA ARG A 90 0.44 0.33 13.31
C ARG A 90 0.59 -0.38 11.98
N LEU A 91 0.34 -1.70 11.99
CA LEU A 91 0.50 -2.58 10.87
C LEU A 91 -0.87 -2.99 10.34
N LEU A 92 -1.00 -3.13 9.03
CA LEU A 92 -2.14 -3.76 8.41
C LEU A 92 -1.78 -5.22 8.09
N LEU A 93 -2.67 -6.13 8.45
CA LEU A 93 -2.53 -7.57 8.22
C LEU A 93 -3.66 -8.07 7.33
N SER A 94 -3.37 -9.06 6.50
CA SER A 94 -4.37 -9.80 5.72
C SER A 94 -4.11 -11.30 5.81
N LYS A 95 -5.17 -12.10 5.74
CA LYS A 95 -5.03 -13.54 5.61
C LYS A 95 -4.71 -13.91 4.18
N VAL A 96 -3.73 -14.79 4.01
CA VAL A 96 -3.26 -15.23 2.70
C VAL A 96 -3.09 -16.76 2.67
N ASP A 97 -3.22 -17.35 1.47
CA ASP A 97 -3.03 -18.78 1.26
C ASP A 97 -1.56 -19.19 1.22
N GLU A 98 -0.67 -18.27 0.82
CA GLU A 98 0.77 -18.50 0.67
C GLU A 98 1.61 -17.53 1.52
N PRO A 99 1.54 -17.62 2.86
CA PRO A 99 2.21 -16.67 3.76
C PRO A 99 3.74 -16.65 3.62
N GLN A 100 4.37 -17.74 3.15
CA GLN A 100 5.82 -17.81 2.91
C GLN A 100 6.35 -16.79 1.89
N ASN A 101 5.47 -16.14 1.15
CA ASN A 101 5.84 -15.11 0.18
C ASN A 101 5.94 -13.70 0.78
N PHE A 102 5.52 -13.52 2.03
CA PHE A 102 5.35 -12.22 2.69
C PHE A 102 6.02 -12.16 4.07
N GLY A 103 6.11 -10.99 4.65
CA GLY A 103 6.34 -10.85 6.07
C GLY A 103 5.13 -11.41 6.85
N VAL A 104 5.37 -12.29 7.80
CA VAL A 104 4.32 -13.00 8.55
C VAL A 104 4.30 -12.55 10.00
N ALA A 105 3.11 -12.22 10.50
CA ALA A 105 2.88 -11.86 11.90
C ALA A 105 2.34 -13.05 12.69
N GLU A 106 2.97 -13.35 13.82
CA GLU A 106 2.44 -14.26 14.85
C GLU A 106 1.79 -13.41 15.95
N ILE A 107 0.54 -13.71 16.27
CA ILE A 107 -0.26 -12.99 17.28
C ILE A 107 -0.43 -13.87 18.51
N ASP A 108 -0.28 -13.28 19.70
CA ASP A 108 -0.54 -13.99 20.97
C ASP A 108 -2.05 -14.07 21.30
N GLU A 109 -2.38 -14.80 22.38
CA GLU A 109 -3.77 -14.97 22.84
C GLU A 109 -4.42 -13.65 23.29
N GLN A 110 -3.64 -12.63 23.60
CA GLN A 110 -4.08 -11.29 23.99
C GLN A 110 -4.28 -10.36 22.78
N GLY A 111 -3.89 -10.81 21.58
CA GLY A 111 -4.01 -10.04 20.36
C GLY A 111 -2.80 -9.14 20.08
N ASN A 112 -1.67 -9.33 20.74
CA ASN A 112 -0.44 -8.58 20.48
C ASN A 112 0.43 -9.31 19.45
N ILE A 113 1.19 -8.55 18.68
CA ILE A 113 2.21 -9.11 17.78
C ILE A 113 3.35 -9.67 18.62
N LYS A 114 3.56 -10.97 18.51
CA LYS A 114 4.63 -11.71 19.20
C LYS A 114 5.91 -11.74 18.38
N ASN A 115 5.78 -12.10 17.10
CA ASN A 115 6.89 -12.21 16.17
C ASN A 115 6.49 -11.66 14.79
N LEU A 116 7.49 -11.14 14.09
CA LEU A 116 7.42 -10.80 12.67
C LEU A 116 8.60 -11.45 11.98
N ILE A 117 8.35 -12.20 10.91
CA ILE A 117 9.38 -12.96 10.20
C ILE A 117 9.20 -12.70 8.71
N GLU A 118 10.26 -12.22 8.06
CA GLU A 118 10.26 -12.02 6.60
C GLU A 118 10.34 -13.34 5.87
N LYS A 119 9.36 -13.63 5.02
CA LYS A 119 9.30 -14.80 4.13
C LYS A 119 9.76 -16.10 4.78
N PRO A 120 9.13 -16.54 5.87
CA PRO A 120 9.53 -17.74 6.59
C PRO A 120 9.36 -18.99 5.73
N GLU A 121 10.32 -19.92 5.78
CA GLU A 121 10.19 -21.23 5.09
C GLU A 121 9.04 -22.09 5.68
N ASP A 122 8.79 -21.98 6.98
CA ASP A 122 7.71 -22.68 7.69
C ASP A 122 6.86 -21.66 8.47
N PRO A 123 5.89 -20.99 7.79
CA PRO A 123 5.06 -19.98 8.43
C PRO A 123 4.11 -20.59 9.47
N LYS A 124 4.06 -20.00 10.66
CA LYS A 124 3.20 -20.43 11.78
C LYS A 124 1.89 -19.67 11.84
N SER A 125 1.66 -18.78 10.92
CA SER A 125 0.46 -17.94 10.82
C SER A 125 0.14 -17.69 9.34
N ASP A 126 -1.13 -17.46 9.05
CA ASP A 126 -1.64 -17.04 7.74
C ASP A 126 -1.76 -15.51 7.60
N LEU A 127 -1.29 -14.75 8.62
CA LEU A 127 -1.39 -13.30 8.67
C LEU A 127 -0.16 -12.64 8.02
N ALA A 128 -0.32 -12.20 6.79
CA ALA A 128 0.70 -11.45 6.04
C ALA A 128 0.63 -9.95 6.35
N LEU A 129 1.79 -9.30 6.38
CA LEU A 129 1.89 -7.85 6.38
C LEU A 129 1.42 -7.29 5.04
N VAL A 130 0.43 -6.41 5.10
CA VAL A 130 0.04 -5.57 3.96
C VAL A 130 1.10 -4.48 3.78
N GLY A 131 1.40 -4.10 2.55
CA GLY A 131 2.42 -3.09 2.26
C GLY A 131 2.03 -1.66 2.67
N VAL A 132 1.32 -1.52 3.78
CA VAL A 132 0.95 -0.22 4.37
C VAL A 132 1.25 -0.25 5.86
N TYR A 133 2.09 0.67 6.28
CA TYR A 133 2.60 0.79 7.63
C TYR A 133 2.44 2.23 8.11
N LEU A 134 2.09 2.41 9.37
CA LEU A 134 2.07 3.73 10.01
C LEU A 134 3.11 3.74 11.12
N PHE A 135 3.97 4.74 11.10
CA PHE A 135 5.08 4.85 12.05
C PHE A 135 5.14 6.25 12.67
N ASP A 136 5.66 6.31 13.88
CA ASP A 136 6.22 7.53 14.43
C ASP A 136 7.76 7.56 14.21
N SER A 137 8.43 8.61 14.67
CA SER A 137 9.88 8.78 14.50
C SER A 137 10.75 7.73 15.20
N THR A 138 10.20 6.84 16.05
CA THR A 138 10.98 5.77 16.69
C THR A 138 11.50 4.76 15.69
N ILE A 139 10.85 4.61 14.54
CA ILE A 139 11.31 3.74 13.45
C ILE A 139 12.69 4.13 12.92
N HIS A 140 13.05 5.43 12.93
CA HIS A 140 14.38 5.88 12.49
C HIS A 140 15.51 5.28 13.32
N THR A 141 15.29 5.05 14.61
CA THR A 141 16.27 4.35 15.46
C THR A 141 16.35 2.88 15.12
N ALA A 142 15.20 2.24 14.86
CA ALA A 142 15.15 0.84 14.50
C ALA A 142 15.92 0.56 13.20
N VAL A 143 15.61 1.30 12.12
CA VAL A 143 16.25 1.09 10.80
C VAL A 143 17.76 1.38 10.79
N LYS A 144 18.27 2.17 11.73
CA LYS A 144 19.72 2.41 11.93
C LYS A 144 20.40 1.31 12.74
N THR A 145 19.64 0.46 13.42
CA THR A 145 20.18 -0.53 14.37
C THR A 145 20.18 -1.95 13.80
N ILE A 146 19.27 -2.25 12.90
CA ILE A 146 19.19 -3.57 12.29
C ILE A 146 20.35 -3.80 11.31
N GLU A 147 20.71 -5.06 11.12
CA GLU A 147 21.71 -5.51 10.14
C GLU A 147 21.00 -6.07 8.90
N PRO A 148 21.67 -6.09 7.74
CA PRO A 148 21.12 -6.73 6.56
C PRO A 148 20.80 -8.21 6.80
N SER A 149 19.69 -8.69 6.26
CA SER A 149 19.29 -10.09 6.26
C SER A 149 20.21 -10.94 5.38
N ASP A 150 20.05 -12.27 5.39
CA ASP A 150 20.74 -13.20 4.49
C ASP A 150 20.47 -12.88 3.00
N ARG A 151 19.44 -12.10 2.70
CA ARG A 151 19.13 -11.59 1.36
C ARG A 151 19.93 -10.33 1.00
N GLY A 152 20.67 -9.77 1.93
CA GLY A 152 21.43 -8.51 1.78
C GLY A 152 20.54 -7.26 1.88
N GLU A 153 19.31 -7.37 2.41
CA GLU A 153 18.34 -6.29 2.54
C GLU A 153 18.15 -5.88 4.01
N LEU A 154 17.92 -4.60 4.25
CA LEU A 154 17.40 -4.10 5.53
C LEU A 154 15.88 -4.30 5.53
N GLU A 155 15.42 -5.31 6.25
CA GLU A 155 14.03 -5.72 6.26
C GLU A 155 13.18 -4.82 7.17
N ILE A 156 12.01 -4.44 6.71
CA ILE A 156 11.09 -3.65 7.55
C ILE A 156 10.54 -4.48 8.71
N THR A 157 10.38 -5.79 8.51
CA THR A 157 9.99 -6.76 9.53
C THR A 157 10.98 -6.80 10.69
N ASP A 158 12.29 -6.75 10.41
CA ASP A 158 13.34 -6.72 11.43
C ASP A 158 13.33 -5.41 12.21
N ALA A 159 13.10 -4.28 11.54
CA ALA A 159 12.97 -2.99 12.20
C ALA A 159 11.76 -2.96 13.16
N ILE A 160 10.62 -3.49 12.74
CA ILE A 160 9.43 -3.59 13.58
C ILE A 160 9.66 -4.60 14.72
N GLN A 161 10.31 -5.74 14.45
CA GLN A 161 10.66 -6.72 15.49
C GLN A 161 11.61 -6.10 16.53
N TRP A 162 12.54 -5.25 16.11
CA TRP A 162 13.37 -4.47 17.03
C TRP A 162 12.49 -3.55 17.91
N MET A 163 11.52 -2.83 17.33
CA MET A 163 10.60 -1.99 18.10
C MET A 163 9.85 -2.79 19.16
N ILE A 164 9.32 -3.97 18.82
CA ILE A 164 8.65 -4.87 19.75
C ILE A 164 9.60 -5.29 20.89
N SER A 165 10.86 -5.66 20.56
CA SER A 165 11.88 -6.04 21.54
C SER A 165 12.28 -4.92 22.50
N LYS A 166 12.01 -3.66 22.12
CA LYS A 166 12.22 -2.45 22.94
C LYS A 166 10.95 -1.97 23.61
N GLU A 167 9.95 -2.84 23.70
CA GLU A 167 8.66 -2.56 24.37
C GLU A 167 7.95 -1.31 23.81
N LYS A 168 8.16 -1.03 22.51
CA LYS A 168 7.40 0.00 21.80
C LYS A 168 5.98 -0.48 21.53
N ASN A 169 5.04 0.45 21.56
CA ASN A 169 3.64 0.13 21.29
C ASN A 169 3.45 -0.11 19.78
N VAL A 170 3.41 -1.39 19.38
CA VAL A 170 3.16 -1.83 18.00
C VAL A 170 1.79 -2.51 17.95
N GLU A 171 0.87 -1.89 17.26
CA GLU A 171 -0.51 -2.38 17.08
C GLU A 171 -0.70 -2.97 15.69
N HIS A 172 -1.76 -3.73 15.51
CA HIS A 172 -2.17 -4.19 14.20
C HIS A 172 -3.68 -4.05 14.00
N ARG A 173 -4.07 -4.02 12.72
CA ARG A 173 -5.46 -4.16 12.28
C ARG A 173 -5.49 -5.18 11.13
N THR A 174 -6.38 -6.15 11.21
CA THR A 174 -6.62 -7.08 10.10
C THR A 174 -7.63 -6.45 9.14
N LEU A 175 -7.31 -6.44 7.86
CA LEU A 175 -8.22 -5.99 6.79
C LEU A 175 -9.44 -6.90 6.73
N LYS A 176 -10.57 -6.32 6.35
CA LYS A 176 -11.84 -7.03 6.18
C LYS A 176 -12.11 -7.37 4.71
N GLY A 177 -11.68 -6.46 3.83
CA GLY A 177 -11.81 -6.59 2.39
C GLY A 177 -10.64 -7.32 1.74
N TRP A 178 -10.61 -7.32 0.42
CA TRP A 178 -9.50 -7.90 -0.33
C TRP A 178 -8.25 -7.04 -0.25
N TRP A 179 -7.10 -7.69 -0.38
CA TRP A 179 -5.79 -7.09 -0.55
C TRP A 179 -5.02 -7.85 -1.63
N ILE A 180 -4.33 -7.11 -2.49
CA ILE A 180 -3.53 -7.66 -3.59
C ILE A 180 -2.21 -6.90 -3.72
N ASP A 181 -1.12 -7.64 -3.76
CA ASP A 181 0.18 -7.21 -4.24
C ASP A 181 0.18 -7.33 -5.78
N THR A 182 0.20 -6.18 -6.46
CA THR A 182 0.10 -6.09 -7.93
C THR A 182 1.46 -6.15 -8.64
N GLY A 183 2.52 -6.51 -7.95
CA GLY A 183 3.88 -6.61 -8.50
C GLY A 183 4.06 -7.66 -9.62
N LYS A 184 3.02 -8.46 -9.91
CA LYS A 184 2.99 -9.46 -10.99
C LYS A 184 1.76 -9.25 -11.88
N LYS A 185 1.79 -9.84 -13.11
CA LYS A 185 0.71 -9.67 -14.10
C LYS A 185 -0.63 -10.25 -13.65
N ASP A 186 -0.64 -11.48 -13.13
CA ASP A 186 -1.90 -12.16 -12.78
C ASP A 186 -2.61 -11.45 -11.60
N PRO A 187 -1.94 -11.08 -10.49
CA PRO A 187 -2.54 -10.25 -9.45
C PRO A 187 -3.02 -8.90 -9.96
N LEU A 188 -2.31 -8.25 -10.89
CA LEU A 188 -2.74 -6.98 -11.47
C LEU A 188 -4.05 -7.11 -12.25
N LEU A 189 -4.24 -8.20 -13.01
CA LEU A 189 -5.49 -8.49 -13.71
C LEU A 189 -6.63 -8.76 -12.75
N LEU A 190 -6.38 -9.55 -11.70
CA LEU A 190 -7.37 -9.82 -10.65
C LEU A 190 -7.77 -8.52 -9.92
N CYS A 191 -6.80 -7.67 -9.58
CA CYS A 191 -7.07 -6.37 -8.97
C CYS A 191 -7.97 -5.49 -9.87
N ASN A 192 -7.67 -5.45 -11.17
CA ASN A 192 -8.50 -4.72 -12.14
C ASN A 192 -9.95 -5.27 -12.20
N GLU A 193 -10.13 -6.58 -12.15
CA GLU A 193 -11.46 -7.22 -12.09
C GLU A 193 -12.22 -6.81 -10.83
N LEU A 194 -11.59 -6.91 -9.64
CA LEU A 194 -12.20 -6.53 -8.36
C LEU A 194 -12.58 -5.04 -8.30
N VAL A 195 -11.75 -4.16 -8.86
CA VAL A 195 -12.07 -2.73 -8.94
C VAL A 195 -13.23 -2.47 -9.90
N LEU A 196 -13.26 -3.17 -11.05
CA LEU A 196 -14.36 -3.04 -12.00
C LEU A 196 -15.68 -3.57 -11.45
N ASP A 197 -15.66 -4.63 -10.63
CA ASP A 197 -16.88 -5.17 -9.99
C ASP A 197 -17.53 -4.19 -8.98
N GLN A 198 -16.80 -3.16 -8.55
CA GLN A 198 -17.30 -2.14 -7.63
C GLN A 198 -17.80 -0.86 -8.31
N ILE A 199 -17.67 -0.75 -9.64
CA ILE A 199 -18.15 0.43 -10.35
C ILE A 199 -19.67 0.44 -10.41
N GLU A 200 -20.24 1.64 -10.35
CA GLU A 200 -21.66 1.88 -10.63
C GLU A 200 -21.79 2.49 -12.03
N THR A 201 -22.86 2.13 -12.73
CA THR A 201 -23.14 2.68 -14.06
C THR A 201 -23.23 4.19 -14.04
N PHE A 202 -22.39 4.84 -14.85
CA PHE A 202 -22.35 6.29 -15.00
C PHE A 202 -21.91 6.70 -16.41
N HIS A 203 -22.59 7.69 -17.00
CA HIS A 203 -22.30 8.15 -18.36
C HIS A 203 -22.06 9.65 -18.40
N LEU A 204 -20.86 10.06 -18.81
CA LEU A 204 -20.52 11.46 -19.13
C LEU A 204 -20.83 11.82 -20.58
N SER A 205 -21.07 10.82 -21.43
CA SER A 205 -21.46 11.00 -22.84
C SER A 205 -22.86 10.45 -23.12
N GLN A 206 -23.48 10.96 -24.17
CA GLN A 206 -24.80 10.44 -24.61
C GLN A 206 -24.63 9.07 -25.26
N ILE A 207 -25.46 8.12 -24.84
CA ILE A 207 -25.51 6.78 -25.42
C ILE A 207 -26.60 6.73 -26.48
N SER A 208 -26.24 6.29 -27.70
CA SER A 208 -27.20 6.17 -28.80
C SER A 208 -28.22 5.05 -28.53
N GLU A 209 -29.44 5.22 -29.04
CA GLU A 209 -30.53 4.22 -28.96
C GLU A 209 -30.16 2.89 -29.68
N THR A 210 -29.17 2.91 -30.57
CA THR A 210 -28.66 1.72 -31.27
C THR A 210 -27.71 0.87 -30.43
N VAL A 211 -27.33 1.36 -29.24
CA VAL A 211 -26.39 0.67 -28.33
C VAL A 211 -27.13 -0.14 -27.29
N THR A 212 -26.71 -1.37 -27.09
CA THR A 212 -27.19 -2.23 -26.03
C THR A 212 -26.11 -2.37 -24.93
N LEU A 213 -26.43 -1.90 -23.72
CA LEU A 213 -25.58 -2.07 -22.54
C LEU A 213 -26.15 -3.17 -21.65
N LYS A 214 -25.26 -3.99 -21.07
CA LYS A 214 -25.60 -5.02 -20.08
C LYS A 214 -24.54 -5.02 -18.97
N GLY A 215 -24.98 -5.03 -17.69
CA GLY A 215 -24.10 -4.87 -16.54
C GLY A 215 -23.65 -3.41 -16.39
N ASP A 216 -22.71 -3.15 -15.47
CA ASP A 216 -22.26 -1.82 -15.16
C ASP A 216 -21.27 -1.27 -16.20
N VAL A 217 -21.60 -0.13 -16.77
CA VAL A 217 -20.83 0.53 -17.81
C VAL A 217 -20.61 2.01 -17.44
N VAL A 218 -19.35 2.39 -17.37
CA VAL A 218 -18.95 3.79 -17.19
C VAL A 218 -18.39 4.34 -18.49
N THR A 219 -18.86 5.50 -18.92
CA THR A 219 -18.30 6.19 -20.10
C THR A 219 -17.74 7.56 -19.70
N GLY A 220 -16.52 7.85 -20.17
CA GLY A 220 -15.88 9.15 -19.99
C GLY A 220 -16.50 10.24 -20.85
N GLU A 221 -15.90 11.45 -20.80
CA GLU A 221 -16.25 12.56 -21.67
C GLU A 221 -15.80 12.30 -23.10
N ASN A 222 -16.57 12.79 -24.08
CA ASN A 222 -16.27 12.69 -25.51
C ASN A 222 -16.17 11.25 -26.06
N VAL A 223 -16.79 10.29 -25.38
CA VAL A 223 -16.93 8.93 -25.88
C VAL A 223 -18.10 8.84 -26.86
N GLU A 224 -17.88 8.26 -28.02
CA GLU A 224 -18.90 7.96 -29.01
C GLU A 224 -19.01 6.44 -29.21
N ILE A 225 -20.22 5.89 -28.98
CA ILE A 225 -20.50 4.47 -29.15
C ILE A 225 -21.61 4.32 -30.16
N ILE A 226 -21.36 3.55 -31.24
CA ILE A 226 -22.27 3.40 -32.37
C ILE A 226 -22.52 1.90 -32.61
N ASP A 227 -23.79 1.52 -32.80
CA ASP A 227 -24.24 0.18 -33.23
C ASP A 227 -23.55 -0.98 -32.50
N SER A 228 -23.39 -0.82 -31.16
CA SER A 228 -22.56 -1.73 -30.35
C SER A 228 -23.36 -2.44 -29.26
N LYS A 229 -22.83 -3.60 -28.87
CA LYS A 229 -23.27 -4.31 -27.66
C LYS A 229 -22.11 -4.36 -26.70
N ILE A 230 -22.28 -3.80 -25.49
CA ILE A 230 -21.25 -3.74 -24.45
C ILE A 230 -21.71 -4.54 -23.26
N GLN A 231 -20.82 -5.41 -22.79
CA GLN A 231 -21.01 -6.19 -21.58
C GLN A 231 -20.05 -5.67 -20.52
N GLY A 232 -20.59 -5.09 -19.44
CA GLY A 232 -19.84 -4.70 -18.24
C GLY A 232 -19.59 -5.86 -17.28
N PRO A 233 -18.81 -5.60 -16.20
CA PRO A 233 -18.33 -4.26 -15.82
C PRO A 233 -17.23 -3.72 -16.75
N VAL A 234 -17.31 -2.46 -17.16
CA VAL A 234 -16.33 -1.85 -18.06
C VAL A 234 -16.31 -0.32 -17.93
N VAL A 235 -15.11 0.26 -18.08
CA VAL A 235 -14.88 1.70 -18.21
C VAL A 235 -14.38 2.00 -19.63
N ILE A 236 -14.98 2.98 -20.33
CA ILE A 236 -14.68 3.36 -21.72
C ILE A 236 -14.32 4.84 -21.77
#